data_639594b6196ce08ec1e9af194f5f436d
#
_entry.id   639594b6196ce08ec1e9af194f5f436d
#
_cell.length_a   1.000
_cell.length_b   1.000
_cell.length_c   1.000
_cell.angle_alpha   90.00
_cell.angle_beta   90.00
_cell.angle_gamma   90.00
#
_symmetry.space_group_name_H-M   'P 1'
#
loop_
_entity.id
_entity.type
_entity.pdbx_description
1 polymer ?
#
loop_
_entity_poly.entity_id
_entity_poly.type
_entity_poly.pdbx_seq_one_letter_code
_entity_poly.pdbx_strand_id
1 'polypeptide(L)'
;MKFGCTVWPVRWAPPYENAVKRIAKLGFRGIELIAWNGKVLDEYYTKKRITELKELIESQGLELTEFVSTPEGMASLKKEDREASVRHFRRLVEVASQFETKIVNTVSPWPFNDIEAPDIKDRPLMQTFLMPENLPYNTDFDKIWTNYVNLVKRFCDIVEDAGLFYALEPHPWRMVSNADAMLRLVEHVGSKTLGMNFDPSHLFPMGETPAVAILKLKGRIFHTHISDNDASSNVHWRPGKGKIDWVSVLKALKSVGYDYVLSIELEDVPGVSKPGAEDASPVFDTELTKAMAFLREAAKDAGIKIE
;
A
#
# COMPACT_ATOMS: atom_id res chain seq x y z
N MET A 1 -16.42 9.48 1.60
CA MET A 1 -15.45 8.36 1.66
C MET A 1 -16.18 7.05 1.81
N LYS A 2 -15.56 5.93 1.39
CA LYS A 2 -16.10 4.56 1.56
C LYS A 2 -15.03 3.66 2.20
N PHE A 3 -15.46 2.55 2.80
CA PHE A 3 -14.51 1.55 3.29
C PHE A 3 -14.04 0.63 2.19
N GLY A 4 -12.72 0.40 2.13
CA GLY A 4 -12.04 -0.62 1.37
C GLY A 4 -11.31 -1.62 2.27
N CYS A 5 -10.85 -2.72 1.69
CA CYS A 5 -10.05 -3.73 2.37
C CYS A 5 -9.02 -4.31 1.41
N THR A 6 -7.81 -4.46 1.89
CA THR A 6 -6.75 -5.17 1.17
C THR A 6 -7.03 -6.68 1.17
N VAL A 7 -6.74 -7.36 0.06
CA VAL A 7 -7.03 -8.80 -0.05
C VAL A 7 -6.03 -9.68 0.68
N TRP A 8 -4.77 -9.24 0.80
CA TRP A 8 -3.67 -10.10 1.27
C TRP A 8 -3.72 -10.52 2.72
N PRO A 9 -4.19 -9.73 3.69
CA PRO A 9 -4.36 -10.25 5.05
C PRO A 9 -5.49 -11.29 5.15
N VAL A 10 -6.47 -11.24 4.24
CA VAL A 10 -7.56 -12.22 4.16
C VAL A 10 -7.11 -13.49 3.45
N ARG A 11 -6.36 -13.32 2.35
CA ARG A 11 -5.78 -14.40 1.56
C ARG A 11 -4.45 -13.95 0.98
N TRP A 12 -3.35 -14.49 1.50
CA TRP A 12 -2.00 -14.06 1.11
C TRP A 12 -1.65 -14.35 -0.35
N ALA A 13 -2.00 -15.52 -0.83
CA ALA A 13 -1.70 -15.94 -2.20
C ALA A 13 -2.98 -16.27 -2.98
N PRO A 14 -2.99 -16.08 -4.30
CA PRO A 14 -4.12 -16.48 -5.12
C PRO A 14 -4.46 -17.97 -4.96
N PRO A 15 -5.70 -18.40 -5.25
CA PRO A 15 -6.79 -17.61 -5.86
C PRO A 15 -7.53 -16.73 -4.84
N TYR A 16 -8.08 -15.58 -5.29
CA TYR A 16 -8.66 -14.54 -4.42
C TYR A 16 -10.19 -14.55 -4.35
N GLU A 17 -10.89 -15.42 -5.09
CA GLU A 17 -12.34 -15.39 -5.24
C GLU A 17 -13.09 -15.53 -3.90
N ASN A 18 -12.59 -16.35 -2.98
CA ASN A 18 -13.20 -16.52 -1.66
C ASN A 18 -12.95 -15.28 -0.78
N ALA A 19 -11.78 -14.66 -0.89
CA ALA A 19 -11.47 -13.42 -0.17
C ALA A 19 -12.37 -12.26 -0.65
N VAL A 20 -12.58 -12.13 -1.95
CA VAL A 20 -13.51 -11.15 -2.55
C VAL A 20 -14.91 -11.29 -1.95
N LYS A 21 -15.48 -12.50 -1.96
CA LYS A 21 -16.81 -12.79 -1.39
C LYS A 21 -16.87 -12.50 0.12
N ARG A 22 -15.80 -12.81 0.86
CA ARG A 22 -15.70 -12.59 2.30
C ARG A 22 -15.67 -11.10 2.62
N ILE A 23 -14.84 -10.33 1.93
CA ILE A 23 -14.73 -8.87 2.09
C ILE A 23 -16.09 -8.20 1.79
N ALA A 24 -16.77 -8.59 0.71
CA ALA A 24 -18.10 -8.09 0.38
C ALA A 24 -19.11 -8.38 1.48
N LYS A 25 -19.11 -9.61 2.01
CA LYS A 25 -20.02 -10.03 3.10
C LYS A 25 -19.84 -9.21 4.38
N LEU A 26 -18.62 -8.72 4.65
CA LEU A 26 -18.33 -7.84 5.79
C LEU A 26 -18.84 -6.41 5.59
N GLY A 27 -19.31 -6.04 4.39
CA GLY A 27 -19.93 -4.75 4.11
C GLY A 27 -18.97 -3.69 3.56
N PHE A 28 -17.80 -4.08 3.10
CA PHE A 28 -16.89 -3.20 2.36
C PHE A 28 -17.46 -2.81 1.00
N ARG A 29 -16.97 -1.69 0.43
CA ARG A 29 -17.31 -1.18 -0.90
C ARG A 29 -16.12 -1.12 -1.84
N GLY A 30 -14.90 -1.10 -1.29
CA GLY A 30 -13.66 -1.18 -2.02
C GLY A 30 -12.88 -2.46 -1.71
N ILE A 31 -12.12 -2.93 -2.68
CA ILE A 31 -11.17 -4.02 -2.51
C ILE A 31 -9.88 -3.68 -3.24
N GLU A 32 -8.78 -4.19 -2.76
CA GLU A 32 -7.50 -4.16 -3.44
C GLU A 32 -7.04 -5.57 -3.78
N LEU A 33 -6.38 -5.69 -4.93
CA LEU A 33 -5.72 -6.92 -5.35
C LEU A 33 -4.21 -6.73 -5.45
N ILE A 34 -3.47 -7.81 -5.29
CA ILE A 34 -2.01 -7.80 -5.30
C ILE A 34 -1.43 -8.89 -6.19
N ALA A 35 -0.30 -8.57 -6.82
CA ALA A 35 0.61 -9.55 -7.39
C ALA A 35 1.97 -9.41 -6.69
N TRP A 36 2.33 -10.38 -5.84
CA TRP A 36 3.54 -10.35 -5.02
C TRP A 36 4.84 -10.27 -5.81
N ASN A 37 4.82 -10.71 -7.07
CA ASN A 37 5.97 -10.70 -7.96
C ASN A 37 5.54 -10.83 -9.43
N GLY A 38 6.50 -10.70 -10.34
CA GLY A 38 6.24 -10.81 -11.78
C GLY A 38 5.65 -12.16 -12.20
N LYS A 39 6.00 -13.26 -11.53
CA LYS A 39 5.44 -14.57 -11.84
C LYS A 39 3.94 -14.63 -11.56
N VAL A 40 3.48 -14.14 -10.40
CA VAL A 40 2.04 -14.05 -10.10
C VAL A 40 1.35 -13.12 -11.09
N LEU A 41 1.99 -12.01 -11.44
CA LEU A 41 1.45 -11.03 -12.39
C LEU A 41 1.23 -11.63 -13.79
N ASP A 42 2.13 -12.52 -14.24
CA ASP A 42 2.06 -13.13 -15.58
C ASP A 42 1.23 -14.41 -15.62
N GLU A 43 1.37 -15.28 -14.63
CA GLU A 43 0.75 -16.61 -14.63
C GLU A 43 -0.68 -16.62 -14.08
N TYR A 44 -0.97 -15.83 -13.04
CA TYR A 44 -2.31 -15.80 -12.45
C TYR A 44 -3.21 -14.75 -13.13
N TYR A 45 -2.73 -13.53 -13.38
CA TYR A 45 -3.52 -12.46 -13.97
C TYR A 45 -3.57 -12.53 -15.50
N THR A 46 -4.04 -13.68 -16.02
CA THR A 46 -4.36 -13.85 -17.44
C THR A 46 -5.62 -13.05 -17.81
N LYS A 47 -5.80 -12.72 -19.09
CA LYS A 47 -7.02 -12.02 -19.57
C LYS A 47 -8.31 -12.67 -19.08
N LYS A 48 -8.41 -14.00 -19.18
CA LYS A 48 -9.57 -14.76 -18.70
C LYS A 48 -9.77 -14.55 -17.19
N ARG A 49 -8.71 -14.70 -16.40
CA ARG A 49 -8.77 -14.55 -14.94
C ARG A 49 -9.14 -13.13 -14.52
N ILE A 50 -8.60 -12.13 -15.21
CA ILE A 50 -8.94 -10.72 -14.98
C ILE A 50 -10.44 -10.49 -15.20
N THR A 51 -10.99 -10.98 -16.32
CA THR A 51 -12.42 -10.87 -16.61
C THR A 51 -13.27 -11.55 -15.52
N GLU A 52 -12.96 -12.78 -15.15
CA GLU A 52 -13.67 -13.53 -14.12
C GLU A 52 -13.65 -12.83 -12.74
N LEU A 53 -12.48 -12.31 -12.34
CA LEU A 53 -12.33 -11.56 -11.08
C LEU A 53 -13.04 -10.21 -11.11
N LYS A 54 -12.97 -9.49 -12.22
CA LYS A 54 -13.67 -8.21 -12.41
C LYS A 54 -15.18 -8.40 -12.27
N GLU A 55 -15.76 -9.35 -13.02
CA GLU A 55 -17.18 -9.69 -12.93
C GLU A 55 -17.59 -10.12 -11.52
N LEU A 56 -16.75 -10.90 -10.84
CA LEU A 56 -16.99 -11.28 -9.46
C LEU A 56 -17.01 -10.06 -8.53
N ILE A 57 -16.01 -9.18 -8.59
CA ILE A 57 -15.90 -7.97 -7.76
C ILE A 57 -17.16 -7.11 -7.97
N GLU A 58 -17.53 -6.83 -9.21
CA GLU A 58 -18.70 -6.04 -9.58
C GLU A 58 -20.01 -6.70 -9.10
N SER A 59 -20.16 -8.02 -9.27
CA SER A 59 -21.35 -8.76 -8.80
C SER A 59 -21.53 -8.75 -7.29
N GLN A 60 -20.46 -8.57 -6.53
CA GLN A 60 -20.49 -8.42 -5.08
C GLN A 60 -20.69 -6.96 -4.63
N GLY A 61 -20.86 -6.01 -5.54
CA GLY A 61 -21.01 -4.59 -5.24
C GLY A 61 -19.74 -3.94 -4.71
N LEU A 62 -18.58 -4.50 -5.06
CA LEU A 62 -17.27 -3.96 -4.74
C LEU A 62 -16.70 -3.18 -5.94
N GLU A 63 -15.77 -2.27 -5.67
CA GLU A 63 -14.92 -1.59 -6.64
C GLU A 63 -13.47 -1.98 -6.40
N LEU A 64 -12.69 -2.32 -7.44
CA LEU A 64 -11.24 -2.44 -7.31
C LEU A 64 -10.64 -1.05 -7.21
N THR A 65 -10.21 -0.66 -6.01
CA THR A 65 -9.75 0.69 -5.72
C THR A 65 -8.27 0.91 -6.04
N GLU A 66 -7.47 -0.14 -5.98
CA GLU A 66 -6.05 -0.13 -6.27
C GLU A 66 -5.56 -1.52 -6.68
N PHE A 67 -4.55 -1.57 -7.54
CA PHE A 67 -3.86 -2.81 -7.89
C PHE A 67 -2.38 -2.70 -7.52
N VAL A 68 -1.91 -3.62 -6.68
CA VAL A 68 -0.58 -3.54 -6.04
C VAL A 68 0.38 -4.55 -6.65
N SER A 69 1.58 -4.11 -7.03
CA SER A 69 2.71 -5.00 -7.30
C SER A 69 4.03 -4.24 -7.28
N THR A 70 4.96 -4.64 -6.44
CA THR A 70 6.24 -3.96 -6.30
C THR A 70 7.32 -4.67 -7.13
N PRO A 71 7.89 -4.01 -8.15
CA PRO A 71 9.04 -4.52 -8.89
C PRO A 71 10.26 -4.64 -7.99
N GLU A 72 11.01 -5.72 -8.15
CA GLU A 72 12.36 -5.82 -7.59
C GLU A 72 13.32 -4.89 -8.34
N GLY A 73 14.41 -4.49 -7.72
CA GLY A 73 15.49 -3.76 -8.40
C GLY A 73 15.27 -2.27 -8.62
N MET A 74 14.21 -1.67 -8.06
CA MET A 74 13.89 -0.25 -8.27
C MET A 74 15.01 0.71 -7.84
N ALA A 75 15.77 0.39 -6.79
CA ALA A 75 16.89 1.18 -6.29
C ALA A 75 18.27 0.61 -6.69
N SER A 76 18.32 -0.41 -7.56
CA SER A 76 19.57 -1.05 -7.96
C SER A 76 20.49 -0.12 -8.72
N LEU A 77 21.80 -0.24 -8.45
CA LEU A 77 22.84 0.40 -9.26
C LEU A 77 23.02 -0.27 -10.63
N LYS A 78 22.59 -1.54 -10.78
CA LYS A 78 22.64 -2.27 -12.06
C LYS A 78 21.53 -1.79 -12.98
N LYS A 79 21.87 -1.46 -14.20
CA LYS A 79 20.90 -0.99 -15.21
C LYS A 79 19.90 -2.10 -15.56
N GLU A 80 20.36 -3.32 -15.65
CA GLU A 80 19.57 -4.50 -16.01
C GLU A 80 18.40 -4.72 -15.04
N ASP A 81 18.61 -4.54 -13.72
CA ASP A 81 17.59 -4.68 -12.69
C ASP A 81 16.52 -3.58 -12.85
N ARG A 82 16.97 -2.34 -13.08
CA ARG A 82 16.03 -1.22 -13.31
C ARG A 82 15.22 -1.40 -14.60
N GLU A 83 15.81 -1.96 -15.66
CA GLU A 83 15.06 -2.31 -16.87
C GLU A 83 14.05 -3.44 -16.62
N ALA A 84 14.40 -4.42 -15.79
CA ALA A 84 13.47 -5.45 -15.36
C ALA A 84 12.31 -4.84 -14.54
N SER A 85 12.60 -3.90 -13.63
CA SER A 85 11.58 -3.15 -12.88
C SER A 85 10.61 -2.42 -13.81
N VAL A 86 11.10 -1.80 -14.90
CA VAL A 86 10.23 -1.13 -15.87
C VAL A 86 9.34 -2.11 -16.62
N ARG A 87 9.86 -3.28 -17.01
CA ARG A 87 9.02 -4.31 -17.67
C ARG A 87 7.92 -4.81 -16.73
N HIS A 88 8.26 -5.08 -15.48
CA HIS A 88 7.29 -5.46 -14.45
C HIS A 88 6.21 -4.38 -14.26
N PHE A 89 6.62 -3.11 -14.13
CA PHE A 89 5.69 -2.01 -13.94
C PHE A 89 4.75 -1.79 -15.14
N ARG A 90 5.24 -1.96 -16.37
CA ARG A 90 4.38 -1.97 -17.57
C ARG A 90 3.31 -3.05 -17.48
N ARG A 91 3.70 -4.25 -17.07
CA ARG A 91 2.76 -5.37 -16.91
C ARG A 91 1.75 -5.11 -15.79
N LEU A 92 2.17 -4.50 -14.68
CA LEU A 92 1.29 -4.03 -13.61
C LEU A 92 0.21 -3.08 -14.15
N VAL A 93 0.62 -2.07 -14.92
CA VAL A 93 -0.28 -1.07 -15.51
C VAL A 93 -1.24 -1.71 -16.53
N GLU A 94 -0.76 -2.65 -17.35
CA GLU A 94 -1.62 -3.41 -18.28
C GLU A 94 -2.72 -4.20 -17.56
N VAL A 95 -2.40 -4.87 -16.45
CA VAL A 95 -3.35 -5.61 -15.63
C VAL A 95 -4.34 -4.67 -14.96
N ALA A 96 -3.86 -3.60 -14.34
CA ALA A 96 -4.70 -2.58 -13.71
C ALA A 96 -5.68 -1.93 -14.69
N SER A 97 -5.23 -1.62 -15.90
CA SER A 97 -6.07 -1.06 -16.96
C SER A 97 -7.20 -2.01 -17.37
N GLN A 98 -6.95 -3.32 -17.42
CA GLN A 98 -7.98 -4.31 -17.76
C GLN A 98 -9.03 -4.45 -16.63
N PHE A 99 -8.64 -4.24 -15.38
CA PHE A 99 -9.58 -4.15 -14.25
C PHE A 99 -10.33 -2.81 -14.18
N GLU A 100 -9.91 -1.80 -14.97
CA GLU A 100 -10.43 -0.43 -14.95
C GLU A 100 -10.19 0.32 -13.64
N THR A 101 -9.30 -0.17 -12.76
CA THR A 101 -8.85 0.62 -11.63
C THR A 101 -7.99 1.79 -12.08
N LYS A 102 -8.04 2.90 -11.33
CA LYS A 102 -7.31 4.12 -11.69
C LYS A 102 -5.97 4.24 -10.99
N ILE A 103 -5.70 3.42 -10.00
CA ILE A 103 -4.52 3.54 -9.15
C ILE A 103 -3.72 2.25 -9.18
N VAL A 104 -2.42 2.37 -9.42
CA VAL A 104 -1.43 1.32 -9.20
C VAL A 104 -0.51 1.70 -8.05
N ASN A 105 -0.11 0.70 -7.27
CA ASN A 105 0.74 0.90 -6.11
C ASN A 105 2.02 0.08 -6.22
N THR A 106 3.09 0.64 -5.71
CA THR A 106 4.31 -0.08 -5.33
C THR A 106 4.77 0.38 -3.96
N VAL A 107 5.32 -0.53 -3.19
CA VAL A 107 6.03 -0.18 -1.96
C VAL A 107 7.37 0.47 -2.31
N SER A 108 7.78 1.48 -1.56
CA SER A 108 9.10 2.08 -1.68
C SER A 108 10.21 1.03 -1.52
N PRO A 109 11.22 0.97 -2.39
CA PRO A 109 12.25 -0.06 -2.34
C PRO A 109 13.24 0.16 -1.20
N TRP A 110 13.94 -0.91 -0.83
CA TRP A 110 15.16 -0.79 -0.04
C TRP A 110 16.20 0.05 -0.79
N PRO A 111 17.01 0.85 -0.08
CA PRO A 111 18.07 1.64 -0.73
C PRO A 111 19.20 0.79 -1.31
N PHE A 112 19.25 -0.50 -0.95
CA PHE A 112 20.27 -1.45 -1.38
C PHE A 112 19.61 -2.79 -1.72
N ASN A 113 19.76 -3.26 -2.94
CA ASN A 113 19.13 -4.50 -3.42
C ASN A 113 19.88 -5.78 -3.01
N ASP A 114 21.14 -5.67 -2.66
CA ASP A 114 22.00 -6.83 -2.41
C ASP A 114 22.05 -7.22 -0.92
N ILE A 115 21.13 -6.70 -0.11
CA ILE A 115 21.07 -6.94 1.31
C ILE A 115 19.89 -7.84 1.62
N GLU A 116 20.15 -9.08 2.02
CA GLU A 116 19.13 -9.98 2.56
C GLU A 116 18.66 -9.47 3.92
N ALA A 117 17.36 -9.34 4.09
CA ALA A 117 16.79 -9.05 5.40
C ALA A 117 17.13 -10.22 6.36
N PRO A 118 17.59 -9.95 7.59
CA PRO A 118 17.88 -11.01 8.53
C PRO A 118 16.60 -11.82 8.84
N ASP A 119 16.72 -13.16 8.83
CA ASP A 119 15.64 -14.04 9.27
C ASP A 119 15.44 -13.89 10.78
N ILE A 120 14.55 -13.03 11.18
CA ILE A 120 14.24 -12.74 12.58
C ILE A 120 12.98 -13.51 12.95
N LYS A 121 13.18 -14.68 13.56
CA LYS A 121 12.10 -15.52 14.09
C LYS A 121 11.35 -14.77 15.21
N ASP A 122 10.05 -15.00 15.29
CA ASP A 122 9.18 -14.54 16.39
C ASP A 122 8.95 -13.01 16.51
N ARG A 123 9.19 -12.24 15.47
CA ARG A 123 8.78 -10.82 15.42
C ARG A 123 7.52 -10.65 14.56
N PRO A 124 6.70 -9.63 14.83
CA PRO A 124 5.64 -9.21 13.92
C PRO A 124 6.18 -9.00 12.50
N LEU A 125 5.40 -9.34 11.47
CA LEU A 125 5.85 -9.33 10.08
C LEU A 125 6.54 -8.02 9.70
N MET A 126 5.94 -6.89 10.03
CA MET A 126 6.47 -5.57 9.71
C MET A 126 7.71 -5.16 10.54
N GLN A 127 8.04 -5.89 11.60
CA GLN A 127 9.28 -5.67 12.38
C GLN A 127 10.46 -6.51 11.89
N THR A 128 10.23 -7.48 11.00
CA THR A 128 11.30 -8.35 10.49
C THR A 128 12.16 -7.69 9.42
N PHE A 129 11.70 -6.57 8.85
CA PHE A 129 12.40 -5.84 7.79
C PHE A 129 13.40 -4.82 8.35
N LEU A 130 14.28 -5.25 9.25
CA LEU A 130 15.40 -4.40 9.66
C LEU A 130 16.49 -4.42 8.60
N MET A 131 17.02 -3.23 8.29
CA MET A 131 18.22 -3.12 7.47
C MET A 131 19.39 -3.82 8.15
N PRO A 132 20.16 -4.65 7.44
CA PRO A 132 21.42 -5.16 7.96
C PRO A 132 22.38 -3.99 8.24
N GLU A 133 23.15 -4.10 9.31
CA GLU A 133 24.12 -3.08 9.69
C GLU A 133 25.32 -2.98 8.74
N ASN A 134 25.52 -3.97 7.88
CA ASN A 134 26.64 -4.04 6.94
C ASN A 134 26.32 -3.32 5.63
N LEU A 135 26.47 -2.01 5.62
CA LEU A 135 26.40 -1.24 4.38
C LEU A 135 27.68 -1.43 3.55
N PRO A 136 27.57 -1.53 2.23
CA PRO A 136 28.75 -1.52 1.37
C PRO A 136 29.58 -0.26 1.61
N TYR A 137 30.87 -0.44 1.89
CA TYR A 137 31.79 0.68 2.04
C TYR A 137 31.86 1.47 0.73
N ASN A 138 31.83 2.80 0.77
CA ASN A 138 31.80 3.70 -0.40
C ASN A 138 30.47 3.68 -1.20
N THR A 139 29.34 3.43 -0.55
CA THR A 139 28.05 3.58 -1.21
C THR A 139 27.78 5.02 -1.63
N ASP A 140 27.58 5.22 -2.93
CA ASP A 140 27.18 6.51 -3.51
C ASP A 140 25.65 6.64 -3.47
N PHE A 141 25.13 7.21 -2.38
CA PHE A 141 23.70 7.38 -2.20
C PHE A 141 23.09 8.36 -3.23
N ASP A 142 23.81 9.39 -3.65
CA ASP A 142 23.32 10.35 -4.64
C ASP A 142 23.10 9.69 -6.00
N LYS A 143 23.95 8.75 -6.37
CA LYS A 143 23.77 7.93 -7.56
C LYS A 143 22.57 7.01 -7.46
N ILE A 144 22.38 6.36 -6.30
CA ILE A 144 21.19 5.51 -6.03
C ILE A 144 19.93 6.36 -6.15
N TRP A 145 19.88 7.51 -5.47
CA TRP A 145 18.76 8.43 -5.51
C TRP A 145 18.45 8.92 -6.92
N THR A 146 19.45 9.34 -7.65
CA THR A 146 19.29 9.82 -9.04
C THR A 146 18.74 8.73 -9.95
N ASN A 147 19.26 7.51 -9.84
CA ASN A 147 18.75 6.36 -10.61
C ASN A 147 17.31 6.05 -10.26
N TYR A 148 16.96 6.09 -8.96
CA TYR A 148 15.61 5.86 -8.48
C TYR A 148 14.62 6.92 -8.98
N VAL A 149 14.97 8.20 -8.90
CA VAL A 149 14.16 9.31 -9.45
C VAL A 149 13.92 9.12 -10.95
N ASN A 150 14.96 8.78 -11.71
CA ASN A 150 14.82 8.55 -13.15
C ASN A 150 13.97 7.33 -13.48
N LEU A 151 14.01 6.28 -12.65
CA LEU A 151 13.12 5.14 -12.79
C LEU A 151 11.65 5.53 -12.52
N VAL A 152 11.40 6.26 -11.43
CA VAL A 152 10.06 6.72 -11.06
C VAL A 152 9.48 7.67 -12.13
N LYS A 153 10.29 8.52 -12.76
CA LYS A 153 9.85 9.31 -13.94
C LYS A 153 9.29 8.42 -15.03
N ARG A 154 10.02 7.34 -15.39
CA ARG A 154 9.56 6.38 -16.40
C ARG A 154 8.27 5.67 -15.98
N PHE A 155 8.08 5.39 -14.69
CA PHE A 155 6.83 4.83 -14.17
C PHE A 155 5.68 5.83 -14.33
N CYS A 156 5.94 7.10 -14.06
CA CYS A 156 4.96 8.17 -14.25
C CYS A 156 4.55 8.32 -15.73
N ASP A 157 5.50 8.26 -16.66
CA ASP A 157 5.20 8.29 -18.10
C ASP A 157 4.28 7.11 -18.49
N ILE A 158 4.55 5.90 -17.97
CA ILE A 158 3.75 4.71 -18.26
C ILE A 158 2.31 4.84 -17.73
N VAL A 159 2.10 5.34 -16.51
CA VAL A 159 0.73 5.52 -15.98
C VAL A 159 0.02 6.68 -16.64
N GLU A 160 0.72 7.76 -17.01
CA GLU A 160 0.15 8.89 -17.75
C GLU A 160 -0.38 8.45 -19.12
N ASP A 161 0.42 7.67 -19.88
CA ASP A 161 0.02 7.08 -21.16
C ASP A 161 -1.23 6.18 -21.03
N ALA A 162 -1.39 5.51 -19.89
CA ALA A 162 -2.54 4.64 -19.59
C ALA A 162 -3.73 5.37 -18.96
N GLY A 163 -3.62 6.66 -18.63
CA GLY A 163 -4.64 7.41 -17.91
C GLY A 163 -4.87 6.96 -16.47
N LEU A 164 -3.80 6.46 -15.82
CA LEU A 164 -3.78 6.01 -14.44
C LEU A 164 -2.94 6.92 -13.55
N PHE A 165 -2.97 6.65 -12.24
CA PHE A 165 -2.15 7.28 -11.22
C PHE A 165 -1.24 6.27 -10.54
N TYR A 166 -0.05 6.71 -10.16
CA TYR A 166 0.91 5.93 -9.41
C TYR A 166 0.94 6.40 -7.95
N ALA A 167 0.45 5.57 -7.04
CA ALA A 167 0.56 5.75 -5.61
C ALA A 167 1.76 4.97 -5.07
N LEU A 168 2.80 5.68 -4.62
CA LEU A 168 3.93 5.06 -3.93
C LEU A 168 3.60 4.95 -2.44
N GLU A 169 3.86 3.79 -1.85
CA GLU A 169 3.70 3.58 -0.41
C GLU A 169 5.04 3.69 0.32
N PRO A 170 5.23 4.72 1.16
CA PRO A 170 6.38 4.80 2.05
C PRO A 170 6.36 3.72 3.12
N HIS A 171 7.52 3.13 3.38
CA HIS A 171 7.71 2.21 4.49
C HIS A 171 8.92 2.64 5.32
N PRO A 172 8.96 2.34 6.62
CA PRO A 172 10.16 2.55 7.44
C PRO A 172 11.40 1.95 6.79
N TRP A 173 12.53 2.66 6.92
CA TRP A 173 13.85 2.27 6.43
C TRP A 173 13.98 2.14 4.89
N ARG A 174 13.00 2.51 4.12
CA ARG A 174 13.01 2.47 2.64
C ARG A 174 13.54 3.79 2.04
N MET A 175 13.71 3.82 0.72
CA MET A 175 14.13 5.03 -0.02
C MET A 175 13.21 6.22 0.25
N VAL A 176 11.92 5.96 0.35
CA VAL A 176 10.90 6.90 0.81
C VAL A 176 10.25 6.30 2.05
N SER A 177 10.47 6.93 3.18
CA SER A 177 10.04 6.37 4.49
C SER A 177 9.10 7.28 5.26
N ASN A 178 8.83 8.49 4.74
CA ASN A 178 7.97 9.47 5.39
C ASN A 178 7.45 10.52 4.40
N ALA A 179 6.59 11.44 4.87
CA ALA A 179 5.99 12.46 4.01
C ALA A 179 7.03 13.43 3.40
N ASP A 180 8.06 13.80 4.15
CA ASP A 180 9.09 14.73 3.63
C ASP A 180 9.94 14.06 2.54
N ALA A 181 10.28 12.76 2.70
CA ALA A 181 10.96 12.00 1.66
C ALA A 181 10.07 11.84 0.41
N MET A 182 8.74 11.64 0.60
CA MET A 182 7.79 11.60 -0.51
C MET A 182 7.71 12.93 -1.25
N LEU A 183 7.65 14.05 -0.55
CA LEU A 183 7.65 15.38 -1.16
C LEU A 183 8.94 15.66 -1.93
N ARG A 184 10.10 15.25 -1.39
CA ARG A 184 11.38 15.31 -2.10
C ARG A 184 11.33 14.50 -3.40
N LEU A 185 10.76 13.30 -3.37
CA LEU A 185 10.61 12.48 -4.58
C LEU A 185 9.68 13.14 -5.59
N VAL A 186 8.51 13.64 -5.15
CA VAL A 186 7.55 14.34 -6.01
C VAL A 186 8.18 15.56 -6.67
N GLU A 187 8.98 16.34 -5.94
CA GLU A 187 9.69 17.51 -6.47
C GLU A 187 10.72 17.10 -7.54
N HIS A 188 11.54 16.08 -7.28
CA HIS A 188 12.58 15.65 -8.20
C HIS A 188 12.01 14.92 -9.43
N VAL A 189 10.89 14.23 -9.30
CA VAL A 189 10.20 13.58 -10.43
C VAL A 189 9.44 14.58 -11.28
N GLY A 190 8.71 15.51 -10.66
CA GLY A 190 7.99 16.58 -11.34
C GLY A 190 6.68 16.17 -12.02
N SER A 191 6.20 14.91 -11.84
CA SER A 191 4.95 14.44 -12.44
C SER A 191 3.74 14.70 -11.54
N LYS A 192 2.59 14.93 -12.18
CA LYS A 192 1.29 15.05 -11.50
C LYS A 192 0.65 13.71 -11.23
N THR A 193 1.07 12.66 -11.93
CA THR A 193 0.56 11.30 -11.76
C THR A 193 1.20 10.54 -10.61
N LEU A 194 2.24 11.11 -9.96
CA LEU A 194 2.85 10.55 -8.75
C LEU A 194 2.21 11.12 -7.50
N GLY A 195 1.73 10.24 -6.64
CA GLY A 195 1.22 10.54 -5.31
C GLY A 195 1.56 9.43 -4.33
N MET A 196 0.94 9.49 -3.17
CA MET A 196 1.18 8.60 -2.05
C MET A 196 -0.02 7.68 -1.82
N ASN A 197 0.23 6.40 -1.62
CA ASN A 197 -0.64 5.56 -0.81
C ASN A 197 -0.29 5.86 0.66
N PHE A 198 -1.21 6.51 1.36
CA PHE A 198 -0.97 7.00 2.70
C PHE A 198 -1.30 5.92 3.73
N ASP A 199 -0.28 5.36 4.36
CA ASP A 199 -0.42 4.49 5.52
C ASP A 199 0.15 5.17 6.77
N PRO A 200 -0.70 5.60 7.72
CA PRO A 200 -0.26 6.21 8.95
C PRO A 200 0.56 5.26 9.83
N SER A 201 0.35 3.95 9.72
CA SER A 201 1.10 2.96 10.51
C SER A 201 2.55 2.84 10.09
N HIS A 202 2.89 3.18 8.86
CA HIS A 202 4.29 3.28 8.44
C HIS A 202 4.94 4.60 8.85
N LEU A 203 4.18 5.68 8.91
CA LEU A 203 4.70 7.02 9.20
C LEU A 203 4.85 7.28 10.71
N PHE A 204 3.93 6.79 11.51
CA PHE A 204 3.89 7.07 12.94
C PHE A 204 5.13 6.54 13.68
N PRO A 205 5.64 5.33 13.46
CA PRO A 205 6.91 4.86 14.03
C PRO A 205 8.14 5.63 13.53
N MET A 206 8.03 6.34 12.41
CA MET A 206 9.09 7.21 11.89
C MET A 206 9.09 8.61 12.52
N GLY A 207 8.26 8.82 13.56
CA GLY A 207 8.17 10.07 14.31
C GLY A 207 7.31 11.14 13.65
N GLU A 208 6.51 10.80 12.62
CA GLU A 208 5.57 11.73 12.02
C GLU A 208 4.22 11.71 12.74
N THR A 209 3.59 12.87 12.85
CA THR A 209 2.18 12.98 13.23
C THR A 209 1.31 12.78 11.97
N PRO A 210 0.51 11.70 11.87
CA PRO A 210 -0.19 11.36 10.62
C PRO A 210 -1.06 12.49 10.05
N ALA A 211 -1.79 13.23 10.90
CA ALA A 211 -2.59 14.37 10.46
C ALA A 211 -1.74 15.51 9.86
N VAL A 212 -0.54 15.75 10.40
CA VAL A 212 0.39 16.76 9.86
C VAL A 212 0.97 16.29 8.52
N ALA A 213 1.31 15.00 8.41
CA ALA A 213 1.78 14.41 7.15
C ALA A 213 0.75 14.58 6.02
N ILE A 214 -0.54 14.39 6.31
CA ILE A 214 -1.63 14.62 5.35
C ILE A 214 -1.64 16.08 4.87
N LEU A 215 -1.51 17.04 5.79
CA LEU A 215 -1.49 18.46 5.43
C LEU A 215 -0.28 18.83 4.56
N LYS A 216 0.90 18.23 4.82
CA LYS A 216 2.09 18.40 3.97
C LYS A 216 1.86 17.88 2.56
N LEU A 217 1.22 16.72 2.43
CA LEU A 217 1.00 15.99 1.17
C LEU A 217 -0.14 16.53 0.31
N LYS A 218 -0.78 17.58 0.71
CA LYS A 218 -1.94 18.22 0.07
C LYS A 218 -2.07 17.98 -1.45
N GLY A 219 -3.12 17.24 -1.87
CA GLY A 219 -3.37 16.91 -3.27
C GLY A 219 -2.45 15.81 -3.85
N ARG A 220 -1.65 15.13 -3.00
CA ARG A 220 -0.76 14.05 -3.39
C ARG A 220 -1.09 12.71 -2.71
N ILE A 221 -2.19 12.63 -1.98
CA ILE A 221 -2.72 11.37 -1.44
C ILE A 221 -3.71 10.84 -2.46
N PHE A 222 -3.39 9.71 -3.09
CA PHE A 222 -4.23 9.08 -4.10
C PHE A 222 -5.01 7.89 -3.55
N HIS A 223 -4.45 7.21 -2.57
CA HIS A 223 -5.05 6.08 -1.88
C HIS A 223 -4.65 6.06 -0.40
N THR A 224 -5.29 5.23 0.41
CA THR A 224 -4.92 5.08 1.83
C THR A 224 -4.97 3.62 2.25
N HIS A 225 -3.97 3.18 3.01
CA HIS A 225 -4.05 2.01 3.88
C HIS A 225 -4.32 2.48 5.30
N ILE A 226 -5.20 1.78 5.98
CA ILE A 226 -5.72 2.20 7.29
C ILE A 226 -5.47 1.10 8.31
N SER A 227 -4.48 1.32 9.15
CA SER A 227 -4.15 0.52 10.32
C SER A 227 -3.61 1.40 11.45
N ASP A 228 -3.34 0.85 12.62
CA ASP A 228 -2.99 1.60 13.82
C ASP A 228 -1.80 0.96 14.55
N ASN A 229 -1.03 1.77 15.24
CA ASN A 229 0.00 1.33 16.17
C ASN A 229 0.23 2.38 17.27
N ASP A 230 1.20 2.14 18.15
CA ASP A 230 1.52 3.02 19.26
C ASP A 230 2.82 3.83 19.04
N ALA A 231 3.31 3.90 17.81
CA ALA A 231 4.57 4.50 17.37
C ALA A 231 5.84 3.74 17.83
N SER A 232 5.73 2.67 18.61
CA SER A 232 6.90 1.91 19.04
C SER A 232 7.40 0.91 18.00
N SER A 233 6.52 0.51 17.10
CA SER A 233 6.82 -0.49 16.06
C SER A 233 5.89 -0.35 14.86
N ASN A 234 6.33 -0.88 13.72
CA ASN A 234 5.60 -0.86 12.47
C ASN A 234 4.61 -2.04 12.39
N VAL A 235 3.66 -2.10 13.34
CA VAL A 235 2.59 -3.10 13.36
C VAL A 235 1.30 -2.50 12.78
N HIS A 236 0.45 -3.38 12.23
CA HIS A 236 -0.82 -3.01 11.58
C HIS A 236 -2.01 -3.56 12.37
N TRP A 237 -2.27 -2.96 13.55
CA TRP A 237 -3.45 -3.24 14.34
C TRP A 237 -4.68 -2.55 13.76
N ARG A 238 -5.86 -2.97 14.20
CA ARG A 238 -7.09 -2.23 13.86
C ARG A 238 -7.09 -0.81 14.43
N PRO A 239 -7.65 0.16 13.72
CA PRO A 239 -7.92 1.50 14.23
C PRO A 239 -8.60 1.49 15.60
N GLY A 240 -8.09 2.33 16.51
CA GLY A 240 -8.52 2.43 17.91
C GLY A 240 -7.88 1.41 18.84
N LYS A 241 -6.94 0.59 18.37
CA LYS A 241 -6.12 -0.27 19.24
C LYS A 241 -4.78 0.37 19.58
N GLY A 242 -4.29 1.24 18.70
CA GLY A 242 -3.05 2.00 18.88
C GLY A 242 -3.26 3.39 19.49
N LYS A 243 -2.46 4.34 19.04
CA LYS A 243 -2.44 5.73 19.54
C LYS A 243 -2.63 6.78 18.43
N ILE A 244 -2.94 6.39 17.21
CA ILE A 244 -3.18 7.36 16.14
C ILE A 244 -4.47 8.12 16.44
N ASP A 245 -4.40 9.46 16.35
CA ASP A 245 -5.58 10.34 16.50
C ASP A 245 -6.42 10.32 15.21
N TRP A 246 -7.33 9.38 15.13
CA TRP A 246 -8.17 9.16 13.96
C TRP A 246 -9.13 10.31 13.66
N VAL A 247 -9.58 11.05 14.66
CA VAL A 247 -10.42 12.23 14.44
C VAL A 247 -9.62 13.31 13.71
N SER A 248 -8.39 13.57 14.14
CA SER A 248 -7.49 14.52 13.46
C SER A 248 -7.07 14.03 12.06
N VAL A 249 -6.80 12.73 11.89
CA VAL A 249 -6.50 12.13 10.57
C VAL A 249 -7.65 12.34 9.59
N LEU A 250 -8.89 12.01 9.99
CA LEU A 250 -10.06 12.15 9.13
C LEU A 250 -10.34 13.63 8.80
N LYS A 251 -10.23 14.54 9.78
CA LYS A 251 -10.33 15.99 9.53
C LYS A 251 -9.29 16.50 8.56
N ALA A 252 -8.04 16.04 8.68
CA ALA A 252 -6.95 16.41 7.79
C ALA A 252 -7.22 15.90 6.36
N LEU A 253 -7.60 14.63 6.16
CA LEU A 253 -7.98 14.07 4.86
C LEU A 253 -9.09 14.91 4.19
N LYS A 254 -10.15 15.22 4.94
CA LYS A 254 -11.23 16.08 4.43
C LYS A 254 -10.73 17.47 4.05
N SER A 255 -9.87 18.08 4.87
CA SER A 255 -9.37 19.44 4.65
C SER A 255 -8.50 19.59 3.41
N VAL A 256 -7.82 18.50 3.00
CA VAL A 256 -7.02 18.46 1.76
C VAL A 256 -7.83 17.98 0.53
N GLY A 257 -9.13 17.72 0.70
CA GLY A 257 -10.04 17.32 -0.37
C GLY A 257 -9.98 15.83 -0.72
N TYR A 258 -9.41 14.99 0.14
CA TYR A 258 -9.45 13.55 -0.07
C TYR A 258 -10.85 12.99 0.26
N ASP A 259 -11.48 12.38 -0.72
CA ASP A 259 -12.83 11.79 -0.58
C ASP A 259 -12.95 10.48 -1.39
N TYR A 260 -12.03 9.55 -1.16
CA TYR A 260 -12.05 8.28 -1.87
C TYR A 260 -12.24 7.09 -0.92
N VAL A 261 -11.26 6.27 -0.70
CA VAL A 261 -11.37 5.04 0.07
C VAL A 261 -10.54 5.12 1.36
N LEU A 262 -11.07 4.55 2.43
CA LEU A 262 -10.34 4.20 3.65
C LEU A 262 -10.14 2.69 3.62
N SER A 263 -9.04 2.23 3.07
CA SER A 263 -8.78 0.81 2.85
C SER A 263 -8.10 0.20 4.07
N ILE A 264 -8.82 -0.67 4.77
CA ILE A 264 -8.35 -1.28 6.00
C ILE A 264 -7.36 -2.39 5.67
N GLU A 265 -6.17 -2.29 6.26
CA GLU A 265 -5.07 -3.24 6.14
C GLU A 265 -4.62 -3.71 7.53
N LEU A 266 -4.94 -4.95 7.90
CA LEU A 266 -4.59 -5.51 9.19
C LEU A 266 -3.66 -6.72 9.01
N GLU A 267 -2.38 -6.54 9.26
CA GLU A 267 -1.38 -7.61 9.07
C GLU A 267 -0.93 -8.25 10.40
N ASP A 268 -1.09 -7.55 11.52
CA ASP A 268 -0.64 -7.99 12.85
C ASP A 268 -1.82 -8.20 13.80
N VAL A 269 -2.78 -9.04 13.40
CA VAL A 269 -3.93 -9.39 14.24
C VAL A 269 -3.54 -10.50 15.22
N PRO A 270 -3.63 -10.26 16.56
CA PRO A 270 -3.31 -11.28 17.54
C PRO A 270 -4.17 -12.54 17.38
N GLY A 271 -3.51 -13.70 17.38
CA GLY A 271 -4.17 -15.00 17.25
C GLY A 271 -4.53 -15.39 15.81
N VAL A 272 -4.19 -14.57 14.83
CA VAL A 272 -4.22 -14.91 13.41
C VAL A 272 -2.83 -15.43 13.03
N SER A 273 -2.77 -16.63 12.47
CA SER A 273 -1.50 -17.18 11.97
C SER A 273 -0.97 -16.34 10.81
N LYS A 274 0.36 -16.33 10.70
CA LYS A 274 1.13 -15.56 9.70
C LYS A 274 0.57 -15.70 8.28
N PRO A 275 0.87 -14.70 7.40
CA PRO A 275 0.52 -14.74 5.99
C PRO A 275 0.84 -16.11 5.35
N GLY A 276 -0.17 -16.75 4.74
CA GLY A 276 -0.05 -18.09 4.17
C GLY A 276 -0.99 -19.14 4.78
N ALA A 277 -1.62 -18.88 5.92
CA ALA A 277 -2.72 -19.71 6.39
C ALA A 277 -3.92 -19.61 5.44
N GLU A 278 -4.50 -20.75 5.08
CA GLU A 278 -5.51 -20.84 4.03
C GLU A 278 -6.81 -20.09 4.32
N ASP A 279 -7.09 -19.76 5.59
CA ASP A 279 -8.26 -18.96 5.98
C ASP A 279 -7.92 -18.01 7.13
N ALA A 280 -8.08 -16.73 6.91
CA ALA A 280 -8.11 -15.76 7.98
C ALA A 280 -9.21 -16.17 8.99
N SER A 281 -8.84 -16.27 10.27
CA SER A 281 -9.72 -16.76 11.32
C SER A 281 -10.95 -15.86 11.51
N PRO A 282 -12.04 -16.33 12.18
CA PRO A 282 -13.16 -15.47 12.59
C PRO A 282 -12.73 -14.26 13.43
N VAL A 283 -11.57 -14.33 14.07
CA VAL A 283 -10.97 -13.20 14.80
C VAL A 283 -10.65 -12.05 13.85
N PHE A 284 -10.15 -12.36 12.65
CA PHE A 284 -9.84 -11.35 11.63
C PHE A 284 -11.09 -10.57 11.18
N ASP A 285 -12.20 -11.27 10.90
CA ASP A 285 -13.47 -10.63 10.54
C ASP A 285 -14.00 -9.74 11.67
N THR A 286 -13.82 -10.20 12.91
CA THR A 286 -14.19 -9.43 14.11
C THR A 286 -13.37 -8.14 14.20
N GLU A 287 -12.07 -8.19 13.96
CA GLU A 287 -11.20 -7.01 14.02
C GLU A 287 -11.47 -6.04 12.86
N LEU A 288 -11.76 -6.52 11.65
CA LEU A 288 -12.21 -5.69 10.53
C LEU A 288 -13.54 -4.97 10.85
N THR A 289 -14.51 -5.69 11.40
CA THR A 289 -15.81 -5.13 11.79
C THR A 289 -15.65 -4.07 12.89
N LYS A 290 -14.80 -4.33 13.89
CA LYS A 290 -14.49 -3.34 14.95
C LYS A 290 -13.76 -2.12 14.38
N ALA A 291 -12.86 -2.30 13.43
CA ALA A 291 -12.16 -1.20 12.76
C ALA A 291 -13.16 -0.25 12.07
N MET A 292 -14.08 -0.80 11.27
CA MET A 292 -15.12 0.01 10.61
C MET A 292 -16.03 0.72 11.62
N ALA A 293 -16.45 0.03 12.69
CA ALA A 293 -17.27 0.63 13.73
C ALA A 293 -16.57 1.80 14.43
N PHE A 294 -15.31 1.62 14.82
CA PHE A 294 -14.51 2.66 15.43
C PHE A 294 -14.33 3.87 14.51
N LEU A 295 -13.98 3.63 13.24
CA LEU A 295 -13.77 4.72 12.26
C LEU A 295 -15.08 5.47 11.97
N ARG A 296 -16.25 4.81 12.00
CA ARG A 296 -17.55 5.50 11.88
C ARG A 296 -17.80 6.45 13.05
N GLU A 297 -17.45 6.06 14.28
CA GLU A 297 -17.58 6.96 15.44
C GLU A 297 -16.59 8.14 15.36
N ALA A 298 -15.32 7.87 15.03
CA ALA A 298 -14.34 8.92 14.80
C ALA A 298 -14.76 9.89 13.68
N ALA A 299 -15.40 9.38 12.63
CA ALA A 299 -15.91 10.19 11.53
C ALA A 299 -17.07 11.12 11.96
N LYS A 300 -17.96 10.67 12.86
CA LYS A 300 -18.98 11.54 13.43
C LYS A 300 -18.36 12.72 14.18
N ASP A 301 -17.35 12.46 15.00
CA ASP A 301 -16.62 13.50 15.74
C ASP A 301 -15.83 14.44 14.80
N ALA A 302 -15.44 13.94 13.64
CA ALA A 302 -14.81 14.71 12.58
C ALA A 302 -15.80 15.47 11.67
N GLY A 303 -17.12 15.22 11.81
CA GLY A 303 -18.12 15.78 10.91
C GLY A 303 -18.05 15.23 9.48
N ILE A 304 -17.74 13.94 9.34
CA ILE A 304 -17.52 13.24 8.06
C ILE A 304 -18.49 12.07 7.95
N LYS A 305 -19.00 11.83 6.75
CA LYS A 305 -19.78 10.64 6.42
C LYS A 305 -18.90 9.61 5.73
N ILE A 306 -18.91 8.37 6.21
CA ILE A 306 -18.32 7.19 5.55
C ILE A 306 -19.47 6.25 5.18
N GLU A 307 -19.48 5.83 3.91
CA GLU A 307 -20.46 4.89 3.36
C GLU A 307 -20.07 3.44 3.61
#